data_1ed0d0abe91f25bcc601484bc85a751d
#
_entry.id   1ed0d0abe91f25bcc601484bc85a751d
#
_cell.length_a   1.000
_cell.length_b   1.000
_cell.length_c   1.000
_cell.angle_alpha   90.00
_cell.angle_beta   90.00
_cell.angle_gamma   90.00
#
_symmetry.space_group_name_H-M   'P 1'
#
loop_
_entity.id
_entity.type
_entity.pdbx_description
1 polymer ?
#
loop_
_entity_poly.entity_id
_entity_poly.type
_entity_poly.pdbx_seq_one_letter_code
_entity_poly.pdbx_strand_id
1 'polypeptide(L)'
;MAEMKRALLIVDVQPTFCEGGSLGVVGGNDVAEQIADFVTEHEDEYEIIVTTQDWHINPGEHFSDHPDFIDTWPPHGVAGTAQAELHDAIAALPFDDSVKKGQYAAAYSGFEGVNKAGDTLEEILRRADITDVDVVGIAESHCVKDTALDSLDLGWPTRVLEDLTVPVSAELGQAARIEMAQAGVDEIPSADAFKEED
;
A
#
# COMPACT_ATOMS: atom_id res chain seq x y z
N MET A 1 10.96 -28.41 4.37
CA MET A 1 9.92 -27.37 4.25
C MET A 1 10.53 -26.25 3.44
N ALA A 2 9.78 -25.64 2.55
CA ALA A 2 10.27 -24.44 1.86
C ALA A 2 10.47 -23.33 2.90
N GLU A 3 11.55 -22.58 2.76
CA GLU A 3 11.80 -21.41 3.59
C GLU A 3 10.72 -20.35 3.33
N MET A 4 10.18 -19.74 4.39
CA MET A 4 9.22 -18.67 4.26
C MET A 4 9.95 -17.42 3.75
N LYS A 5 9.48 -16.88 2.63
CA LYS A 5 10.00 -15.67 2.03
C LYS A 5 8.89 -14.63 2.00
N ARG A 6 9.00 -13.63 2.84
CA ARG A 6 7.97 -12.61 3.04
C ARG A 6 8.31 -11.33 2.29
N ALA A 7 7.31 -10.75 1.62
CA ALA A 7 7.38 -9.41 1.08
C ALA A 7 6.65 -8.40 1.97
N LEU A 8 7.17 -7.18 2.05
CA LEU A 8 6.44 -6.04 2.58
C LEU A 8 6.02 -5.12 1.43
N LEU A 9 4.73 -4.82 1.35
CA LEU A 9 4.18 -3.83 0.43
C LEU A 9 3.81 -2.57 1.21
N ILE A 10 4.49 -1.47 0.89
CA ILE A 10 4.23 -0.15 1.47
C ILE A 10 3.38 0.63 0.46
N VAL A 11 2.09 0.73 0.73
CA VAL A 11 1.09 1.19 -0.23
C VAL A 11 0.86 2.69 -0.08
N ASP A 12 1.14 3.44 -1.15
CA ASP A 12 0.72 4.82 -1.39
C ASP A 12 0.99 5.81 -0.24
N VAL A 13 2.11 5.65 0.46
CA VAL A 13 2.53 6.60 1.49
C VAL A 13 3.18 7.81 0.82
N GLN A 14 2.33 8.73 0.39
CA GLN A 14 2.65 9.89 -0.41
C GLN A 14 2.09 11.16 0.24
N PRO A 15 2.75 12.32 0.11
CA PRO A 15 2.23 13.58 0.65
C PRO A 15 0.79 13.90 0.22
N THR A 16 0.39 13.50 -0.99
CA THR A 16 -0.99 13.70 -1.49
C THR A 16 -2.06 13.08 -0.57
N PHE A 17 -1.73 11.99 0.13
CA PHE A 17 -2.62 11.26 1.04
C PHE A 17 -2.34 11.52 2.53
N CYS A 18 -1.38 12.38 2.86
CA CYS A 18 -1.09 12.81 4.22
C CYS A 18 -1.69 14.17 4.51
N GLU A 19 -1.73 14.57 5.78
CA GLU A 19 -2.25 15.88 6.18
C GLU A 19 -1.53 17.00 5.42
N GLY A 20 -2.29 17.91 4.88
CA GLY A 20 -1.80 18.99 4.00
C GLY A 20 -1.78 18.63 2.51
N GLY A 21 -1.98 17.38 2.14
CA GLY A 21 -2.08 16.93 0.76
C GLY A 21 -3.46 17.16 0.13
N SER A 22 -3.56 16.97 -1.18
CA SER A 22 -4.79 17.20 -1.96
C SER A 22 -5.93 16.28 -1.57
N LEU A 23 -5.62 15.09 -1.08
CA LEU A 23 -6.58 14.06 -0.62
C LEU A 23 -6.11 13.47 0.71
N GLY A 24 -5.77 14.36 1.66
CA GLY A 24 -5.15 14.01 2.92
C GLY A 24 -6.05 13.17 3.82
N VAL A 25 -5.45 12.15 4.42
CA VAL A 25 -6.05 11.27 5.41
C VAL A 25 -5.49 11.63 6.79
N VAL A 26 -6.37 11.73 7.78
CA VAL A 26 -5.96 11.98 9.17
C VAL A 26 -5.11 10.83 9.67
N GLY A 27 -3.93 11.13 10.22
CA GLY A 27 -2.96 10.14 10.69
C GLY A 27 -1.97 9.69 9.61
N GLY A 28 -2.05 10.22 8.38
CA GLY A 28 -1.17 9.83 7.27
C GLY A 28 0.31 10.11 7.55
N ASN A 29 0.64 11.28 8.11
CA ASN A 29 2.03 11.58 8.47
C ASN A 29 2.53 10.70 9.63
N ASP A 30 1.70 10.47 10.64
CA ASP A 30 2.07 9.63 11.78
C ASP A 30 2.31 8.18 11.35
N VAL A 31 1.44 7.61 10.49
CA VAL A 31 1.62 6.24 9.99
C VAL A 31 2.87 6.11 9.11
N ALA A 32 3.23 7.14 8.35
CA ALA A 32 4.47 7.15 7.59
C ALA A 32 5.71 6.99 8.49
N GLU A 33 5.76 7.72 9.60
CA GLU A 33 6.85 7.62 10.58
C GLU A 33 6.84 6.25 11.28
N GLN A 34 5.67 5.75 11.67
CA GLN A 34 5.53 4.42 12.30
C GLN A 34 5.97 3.29 11.36
N ILE A 35 5.64 3.36 10.07
CA ILE A 35 6.12 2.41 9.07
C ILE A 35 7.64 2.49 8.95
N ALA A 36 8.22 3.70 8.93
CA ALA A 36 9.66 3.87 8.86
C ALA A 36 10.39 3.27 10.05
N ASP A 37 9.87 3.47 11.26
CA ASP A 37 10.40 2.87 12.49
C ASP A 37 10.33 1.35 12.43
N PHE A 38 9.17 0.80 12.05
CA PHE A 38 8.97 -0.65 11.92
C PHE A 38 9.92 -1.28 10.90
N VAL A 39 10.06 -0.68 9.71
CA VAL A 39 10.98 -1.18 8.67
C VAL A 39 12.43 -1.13 9.15
N THR A 40 12.84 -0.06 9.82
CA THR A 40 14.21 0.07 10.35
C THR A 40 14.53 -1.04 11.35
N GLU A 41 13.55 -1.50 12.12
CA GLU A 41 13.72 -2.58 13.11
C GLU A 41 13.64 -3.99 12.49
N HIS A 42 12.93 -4.15 11.35
CA HIS A 42 12.53 -5.46 10.82
C HIS A 42 12.88 -5.66 9.34
N GLU A 43 13.70 -4.81 8.72
CA GLU A 43 14.03 -4.94 7.28
C GLU A 43 14.62 -6.31 6.93
N ASP A 44 15.42 -6.88 7.82
CA ASP A 44 16.07 -8.19 7.63
C ASP A 44 15.09 -9.38 7.66
N GLU A 45 13.87 -9.17 8.12
CA GLU A 45 12.80 -10.18 8.15
C GLU A 45 12.05 -10.31 6.81
N TYR A 46 12.28 -9.36 5.90
CA TYR A 46 11.65 -9.33 4.59
C TYR A 46 12.65 -9.69 3.48
N GLU A 47 12.25 -10.59 2.60
CA GLU A 47 13.02 -10.92 1.39
C GLU A 47 13.05 -9.76 0.40
N ILE A 48 11.95 -9.01 0.32
CA ILE A 48 11.81 -7.84 -0.56
C ILE A 48 10.84 -6.83 0.05
N ILE A 49 11.15 -5.56 -0.11
CA ILE A 49 10.28 -4.43 0.25
C ILE A 49 9.96 -3.65 -1.02
N VAL A 50 8.67 -3.52 -1.33
CA VAL A 50 8.20 -2.82 -2.53
C VAL A 50 7.25 -1.70 -2.14
N THR A 51 7.47 -0.51 -2.67
CA THR A 51 6.56 0.63 -2.51
C THR A 51 5.59 0.73 -3.68
N THR A 52 4.39 1.25 -3.44
CA THR A 52 3.45 1.62 -4.50
C THR A 52 3.14 3.11 -4.46
N GLN A 53 2.83 3.69 -5.60
CA GLN A 53 2.47 5.11 -5.73
C GLN A 53 1.36 5.29 -6.74
N ASP A 54 0.39 6.16 -6.42
CA ASP A 54 -0.43 6.79 -7.44
C ASP A 54 0.45 7.73 -8.28
N TRP A 55 0.34 7.59 -9.61
CA TRP A 55 1.12 8.39 -10.54
C TRP A 55 0.25 8.78 -11.73
N HIS A 56 -0.71 9.69 -11.47
CA HIS A 56 -1.72 10.04 -12.45
C HIS A 56 -1.19 11.03 -13.48
N ILE A 57 -1.14 10.60 -14.75
CA ILE A 57 -0.80 11.44 -15.90
C ILE A 57 -2.08 11.98 -16.53
N ASN A 58 -2.99 11.08 -16.89
CA ASN A 58 -4.33 11.40 -17.38
C ASN A 58 -5.28 10.23 -17.03
N PRO A 59 -5.80 10.18 -15.80
CA PRO A 59 -6.64 9.09 -15.35
C PRO A 59 -8.10 9.20 -15.83
N GLY A 60 -8.39 10.10 -16.76
CA GLY A 60 -9.72 10.27 -17.34
C GLY A 60 -10.76 10.74 -16.30
N GLU A 61 -11.89 10.05 -16.28
CA GLU A 61 -13.03 10.37 -15.40
C GLU A 61 -12.77 10.13 -13.90
N HIS A 62 -11.65 9.52 -13.55
CA HIS A 62 -11.23 9.37 -12.14
C HIS A 62 -11.04 10.74 -11.46
N PHE A 63 -10.60 11.75 -12.20
CA PHE A 63 -10.56 13.14 -11.76
C PHE A 63 -11.85 13.87 -12.12
N SER A 64 -12.41 14.57 -11.16
CA SER A 64 -13.64 15.37 -11.36
C SER A 64 -13.57 16.68 -10.59
N ASP A 65 -14.13 17.74 -11.19
CA ASP A 65 -14.35 19.02 -10.51
C ASP A 65 -15.55 18.94 -9.54
N HIS A 66 -16.37 17.90 -9.68
CA HIS A 66 -17.51 17.59 -8.82
C HIS A 66 -17.47 16.12 -8.39
N PRO A 67 -16.46 15.72 -7.59
CA PRO A 67 -16.26 14.32 -7.23
C PRO A 67 -17.40 13.79 -6.35
N ASP A 68 -17.74 12.52 -6.58
CA ASP A 68 -18.67 11.79 -5.72
C ASP A 68 -17.98 11.13 -4.51
N PHE A 69 -16.64 11.13 -4.48
CA PHE A 69 -15.81 10.48 -3.46
C PHE A 69 -16.07 8.98 -3.30
N ILE A 70 -16.50 8.32 -4.37
CA ILE A 70 -16.69 6.88 -4.51
C ILE A 70 -15.84 6.39 -5.68
N ASP A 71 -16.16 6.85 -6.89
CA ASP A 71 -15.49 6.51 -8.13
C ASP A 71 -14.69 7.67 -8.72
N THR A 72 -15.03 8.89 -8.32
CA THR A 72 -14.42 10.13 -8.81
C THR A 72 -13.85 10.96 -7.65
N TRP A 73 -12.70 11.57 -7.89
CA TRP A 73 -11.90 12.26 -6.88
C TRP A 73 -11.38 13.60 -7.40
N PRO A 74 -11.08 14.57 -6.52
CA PRO A 74 -10.32 15.74 -6.94
C PRO A 74 -8.93 15.32 -7.41
N PRO A 75 -8.22 16.12 -8.23
CA PRO A 75 -6.86 15.84 -8.64
C PRO A 75 -5.96 15.55 -7.44
N HIS A 76 -5.30 14.40 -7.47
CA HIS A 76 -4.36 13.91 -6.45
C HIS A 76 -3.31 13.03 -7.12
N GLY A 77 -2.18 12.78 -6.46
CA GLY A 77 -1.14 11.90 -6.99
C GLY A 77 -0.70 12.26 -8.42
N VAL A 78 -0.72 13.55 -8.76
CA VAL A 78 -0.41 14.02 -10.12
C VAL A 78 1.07 13.81 -10.41
N ALA A 79 1.35 13.07 -11.48
CA ALA A 79 2.70 12.71 -11.91
C ALA A 79 3.62 13.92 -12.02
N GLY A 80 4.84 13.80 -11.49
CA GLY A 80 5.85 14.86 -11.54
C GLY A 80 5.66 15.97 -10.51
N THR A 81 4.69 15.86 -9.60
CA THR A 81 4.52 16.78 -8.47
C THR A 81 5.15 16.23 -7.20
N ALA A 82 5.53 17.11 -6.28
CA ALA A 82 6.06 16.72 -4.98
C ALA A 82 5.06 15.88 -4.16
N GLN A 83 3.76 16.10 -4.34
CA GLN A 83 2.71 15.34 -3.65
C GLN A 83 2.59 13.89 -4.15
N ALA A 84 3.04 13.57 -5.36
CA ALA A 84 3.05 12.23 -5.91
C ALA A 84 4.31 11.44 -5.57
N GLU A 85 5.34 12.08 -5.05
CA GLU A 85 6.54 11.40 -4.55
C GLU A 85 6.23 10.58 -3.29
N LEU A 86 7.13 9.69 -2.89
CA LEU A 86 7.03 9.02 -1.59
C LEU A 86 7.18 10.04 -0.46
N HIS A 87 6.47 9.83 0.63
CA HIS A 87 6.69 10.58 1.87
C HIS A 87 8.17 10.46 2.28
N ASP A 88 8.77 11.53 2.79
CA ASP A 88 10.21 11.59 3.08
C ASP A 88 10.67 10.44 3.99
N ALA A 89 9.87 10.07 4.99
CA ALA A 89 10.17 8.96 5.89
C ALA A 89 10.29 7.62 5.14
N ILE A 90 9.47 7.40 4.11
CA ILE A 90 9.49 6.18 3.29
C ILE A 90 10.59 6.24 2.23
N ALA A 91 10.80 7.41 1.61
CA ALA A 91 11.84 7.58 0.59
C ALA A 91 13.26 7.32 1.14
N ALA A 92 13.46 7.49 2.44
CA ALA A 92 14.73 7.23 3.13
C ALA A 92 14.98 5.74 3.44
N LEU A 93 13.97 4.86 3.30
CA LEU A 93 14.07 3.44 3.62
C LEU A 93 14.78 2.64 2.52
N PRO A 94 15.40 1.50 2.87
CA PRO A 94 16.01 0.59 1.90
C PRO A 94 14.95 -0.29 1.24
N PHE A 95 14.09 0.25 0.38
CA PHE A 95 13.19 -0.56 -0.43
C PHE A 95 13.86 -1.02 -1.73
N ASP A 96 13.45 -2.19 -2.22
CA ASP A 96 14.10 -2.89 -3.35
C ASP A 96 13.53 -2.47 -4.70
N ASP A 97 12.22 -2.20 -4.76
CA ASP A 97 11.54 -1.79 -5.98
C ASP A 97 10.34 -0.89 -5.68
N SER A 98 9.82 -0.25 -6.70
CA SER A 98 8.67 0.65 -6.61
C SER A 98 7.80 0.53 -7.87
N VAL A 99 6.50 0.37 -7.68
CA VAL A 99 5.54 0.36 -8.79
C VAL A 99 4.68 1.63 -8.77
N LYS A 100 4.35 2.12 -9.94
CA LYS A 100 3.50 3.28 -10.16
C LYS A 100 2.23 2.85 -10.87
N LYS A 101 1.07 3.26 -10.34
CA LYS A 101 -0.24 2.89 -10.84
C LYS A 101 -1.10 4.10 -11.20
N GLY A 102 -2.21 3.85 -11.91
CA GLY A 102 -3.18 4.89 -12.23
C GLY A 102 -2.72 5.93 -13.23
N GLN A 103 -1.77 5.62 -14.10
CA GLN A 103 -1.21 6.60 -15.03
C GLN A 103 -2.27 7.13 -16.00
N TYR A 104 -3.12 6.26 -16.51
CA TYR A 104 -4.13 6.59 -17.54
C TYR A 104 -5.54 6.06 -17.22
N ALA A 105 -5.75 5.53 -16.04
CA ALA A 105 -7.03 5.02 -15.55
C ALA A 105 -7.07 5.08 -14.02
N ALA A 106 -8.25 4.90 -13.43
CA ALA A 106 -8.37 4.64 -12.01
C ALA A 106 -7.61 3.35 -11.64
N ALA A 107 -6.88 3.35 -10.54
CA ALA A 107 -6.23 2.17 -10.00
C ALA A 107 -6.12 2.29 -8.47
N TYR A 108 -6.51 1.26 -7.75
CA TYR A 108 -6.43 1.22 -6.30
C TYR A 108 -5.39 0.21 -5.82
N SER A 109 -5.36 -0.97 -6.41
CA SER A 109 -4.41 -2.03 -6.06
C SER A 109 -3.00 -1.76 -6.60
N GLY A 110 -1.99 -2.03 -5.78
CA GLY A 110 -0.59 -2.02 -6.22
C GLY A 110 -0.29 -3.01 -7.35
N PHE A 111 -1.09 -4.06 -7.48
CA PHE A 111 -0.96 -5.04 -8.57
C PHE A 111 -1.37 -4.51 -9.95
N GLU A 112 -1.99 -3.34 -10.02
CA GLU A 112 -2.26 -2.61 -11.27
C GLU A 112 -1.07 -1.73 -11.71
N GLY A 113 -0.02 -1.64 -10.90
CA GLY A 113 1.16 -0.83 -11.16
C GLY A 113 2.27 -1.60 -11.85
N VAL A 114 3.20 -0.83 -12.41
CA VAL A 114 4.44 -1.34 -12.99
C VAL A 114 5.64 -0.55 -12.46
N ASN A 115 6.80 -1.22 -12.40
CA ASN A 115 8.06 -0.56 -12.05
C ASN A 115 8.65 0.19 -13.26
N LYS A 116 9.81 0.78 -13.09
CA LYS A 116 10.51 1.52 -14.15
C LYS A 116 10.89 0.65 -15.37
N ALA A 117 11.08 -0.65 -15.15
CA ALA A 117 11.40 -1.61 -16.21
C ALA A 117 10.14 -2.13 -16.94
N GLY A 118 8.94 -1.85 -16.41
CA GLY A 118 7.65 -2.32 -16.93
C GLY A 118 7.17 -3.63 -16.30
N ASP A 119 7.86 -4.13 -15.26
CA ASP A 119 7.42 -5.33 -14.54
C ASP A 119 6.24 -5.01 -13.62
N THR A 120 5.24 -5.87 -13.59
CA THR A 120 4.12 -5.78 -12.64
C THR A 120 4.57 -6.18 -11.23
N LEU A 121 3.80 -5.77 -10.21
CA LEU A 121 4.07 -6.20 -8.83
C LEU A 121 4.05 -7.73 -8.71
N GLU A 122 3.12 -8.42 -9.39
CA GLU A 122 3.08 -9.88 -9.41
C GLU A 122 4.39 -10.48 -9.95
N GLU A 123 4.90 -9.97 -11.09
CA GLU A 123 6.15 -10.46 -11.68
C GLU A 123 7.35 -10.24 -10.75
N ILE A 124 7.38 -9.10 -10.06
CA ILE A 124 8.42 -8.79 -9.07
C ILE A 124 8.41 -9.81 -7.93
N LEU A 125 7.24 -10.06 -7.33
CA LEU A 125 7.10 -10.99 -6.20
C LEU A 125 7.35 -12.45 -6.62
N ARG A 126 6.89 -12.87 -7.79
CA ARG A 126 7.15 -14.22 -8.32
C ARG A 126 8.63 -14.45 -8.58
N ARG A 127 9.34 -13.47 -9.12
CA ARG A 127 10.79 -13.54 -9.37
C ARG A 127 11.61 -13.66 -8.09
N ALA A 128 11.13 -13.07 -7.00
CA ALA A 128 11.74 -13.17 -5.67
C ALA A 128 11.34 -14.45 -4.90
N ASP A 129 10.53 -15.35 -5.52
CA ASP A 129 10.01 -16.57 -4.89
C ASP A 129 9.25 -16.31 -3.60
N ILE A 130 8.50 -15.21 -3.53
CA ILE A 130 7.74 -14.81 -2.34
C ILE A 130 6.67 -15.85 -2.02
N THR A 131 6.56 -16.19 -0.74
CA THR A 131 5.56 -17.14 -0.22
C THR A 131 4.47 -16.46 0.59
N ASP A 132 4.73 -15.30 1.18
CA ASP A 132 3.84 -14.58 2.09
C ASP A 132 3.96 -13.06 1.89
N VAL A 133 2.87 -12.32 2.12
CA VAL A 133 2.82 -10.88 1.90
C VAL A 133 2.27 -10.16 3.12
N ASP A 134 2.96 -9.12 3.56
CA ASP A 134 2.48 -8.14 4.50
C ASP A 134 2.18 -6.82 3.78
N VAL A 135 1.09 -6.16 4.15
CA VAL A 135 0.64 -4.90 3.55
C VAL A 135 0.49 -3.84 4.63
N VAL A 136 1.05 -2.67 4.37
CA VAL A 136 0.96 -1.47 5.20
C VAL A 136 0.70 -0.25 4.31
N GLY A 137 0.35 0.88 4.87
CA GLY A 137 0.26 2.15 4.13
C GLY A 137 -1.11 2.81 4.15
N ILE A 138 -1.45 3.53 3.06
CA ILE A 138 -2.61 4.41 2.96
C ILE A 138 -3.41 4.11 1.67
N ALA A 139 -4.72 4.14 1.70
CA ALA A 139 -5.58 4.12 2.88
C ALA A 139 -6.08 2.69 3.12
N GLU A 140 -6.23 2.31 4.38
CA GLU A 140 -6.76 0.99 4.78
C GLU A 140 -8.06 0.66 4.05
N SER A 141 -8.95 1.63 3.93
CA SER A 141 -10.27 1.49 3.32
C SER A 141 -10.29 1.36 1.79
N HIS A 142 -9.18 1.63 1.11
CA HIS A 142 -9.08 1.68 -0.37
C HIS A 142 -7.86 0.92 -0.88
N CYS A 143 -6.74 1.61 -1.09
CA CYS A 143 -5.57 1.03 -1.77
C CYS A 143 -4.93 -0.12 -0.97
N VAL A 144 -4.88 -0.05 0.35
CA VAL A 144 -4.38 -1.13 1.21
C VAL A 144 -5.29 -2.35 1.10
N LYS A 145 -6.60 -2.16 1.27
CA LYS A 145 -7.58 -3.23 1.13
C LYS A 145 -7.50 -3.91 -0.24
N ASP A 146 -7.56 -3.15 -1.31
CA ASP A 146 -7.57 -3.69 -2.67
C ASP A 146 -6.26 -4.41 -3.00
N THR A 147 -5.12 -3.88 -2.54
CA THR A 147 -3.81 -4.56 -2.67
C THR A 147 -3.78 -5.88 -1.90
N ALA A 148 -4.29 -5.91 -0.67
CA ALA A 148 -4.34 -7.12 0.15
C ALA A 148 -5.26 -8.19 -0.46
N LEU A 149 -6.43 -7.80 -0.97
CA LEU A 149 -7.36 -8.72 -1.61
C LEU A 149 -6.78 -9.30 -2.90
N ASP A 150 -6.17 -8.50 -3.75
CA ASP A 150 -5.51 -8.97 -4.97
C ASP A 150 -4.33 -9.90 -4.67
N SER A 151 -3.53 -9.58 -3.64
CA SER A 151 -2.45 -10.46 -3.18
C SER A 151 -2.98 -11.85 -2.81
N LEU A 152 -4.06 -11.89 -2.04
CA LEU A 152 -4.71 -13.14 -1.65
C LEU A 152 -5.27 -13.90 -2.85
N ASP A 153 -5.94 -13.22 -3.79
CA ASP A 153 -6.51 -13.81 -5.00
C ASP A 153 -5.43 -14.38 -5.93
N LEU A 154 -4.24 -13.79 -5.93
CA LEU A 154 -3.07 -14.30 -6.67
C LEU A 154 -2.37 -15.48 -5.99
N GLY A 155 -2.83 -15.85 -4.78
CA GLY A 155 -2.43 -17.06 -4.08
C GLY A 155 -1.43 -16.86 -2.94
N TRP A 156 -1.12 -15.63 -2.55
CA TRP A 156 -0.28 -15.37 -1.39
C TRP A 156 -1.10 -15.28 -0.09
N PRO A 157 -0.76 -16.05 0.96
CA PRO A 157 -1.17 -15.73 2.31
C PRO A 157 -0.81 -14.27 2.61
N THR A 158 -1.79 -13.48 3.01
CA THR A 158 -1.64 -12.02 3.12
C THR A 158 -2.08 -11.54 4.50
N ARG A 159 -1.24 -10.69 5.10
CA ARG A 159 -1.54 -10.00 6.35
C ARG A 159 -1.54 -8.49 6.12
N VAL A 160 -2.42 -7.78 6.82
CA VAL A 160 -2.35 -6.33 7.00
C VAL A 160 -1.89 -6.05 8.43
N LEU A 161 -0.85 -5.21 8.58
CA LEU A 161 -0.41 -4.76 9.90
C LEU A 161 -1.29 -3.58 10.31
N GLU A 162 -2.27 -3.84 11.17
CA GLU A 162 -3.42 -2.96 11.41
C GLU A 162 -3.07 -1.58 12.00
N ASP A 163 -1.98 -1.51 12.77
CA ASP A 163 -1.47 -0.28 13.35
C ASP A 163 -0.54 0.51 12.41
N LEU A 164 -0.20 -0.05 11.25
CA LEU A 164 0.61 0.57 10.21
C LEU A 164 -0.20 0.96 8.95
N THR A 165 -1.48 1.20 9.15
CA THR A 165 -2.38 1.71 8.11
C THR A 165 -3.42 2.63 8.73
N VAL A 166 -3.99 3.53 7.92
CA VAL A 166 -5.05 4.45 8.33
C VAL A 166 -6.16 4.48 7.29
N PRO A 167 -7.43 4.47 7.69
CA PRO A 167 -8.57 4.57 6.78
C PRO A 167 -8.88 6.03 6.43
N VAL A 168 -9.64 6.23 5.36
CA VAL A 168 -10.22 7.55 5.01
C VAL A 168 -11.20 8.02 6.09
N SER A 169 -11.97 7.09 6.66
CA SER A 169 -12.85 7.32 7.81
C SER A 169 -12.97 6.05 8.65
N ALA A 170 -13.37 6.18 9.91
CA ALA A 170 -13.56 5.05 10.81
C ALA A 170 -14.61 4.05 10.27
N GLU A 171 -15.69 4.54 9.68
CA GLU A 171 -16.75 3.72 9.09
C GLU A 171 -16.25 2.91 7.89
N LEU A 172 -15.55 3.55 6.96
CA LEU A 172 -14.96 2.90 5.79
C LEU A 172 -13.85 1.92 6.18
N GLY A 173 -13.06 2.24 7.20
CA GLY A 173 -12.04 1.34 7.74
C GLY A 173 -12.67 0.08 8.33
N GLN A 174 -13.75 0.21 9.11
CA GLN A 174 -14.46 -0.94 9.66
C GLN A 174 -15.04 -1.84 8.55
N ALA A 175 -15.64 -1.25 7.53
CA ALA A 175 -16.18 -2.00 6.39
C ALA A 175 -15.07 -2.74 5.64
N ALA A 176 -13.91 -2.11 5.43
CA ALA A 176 -12.76 -2.72 4.79
C ALA A 176 -12.20 -3.90 5.58
N ARG A 177 -12.07 -3.78 6.91
CA ARG A 177 -11.63 -4.87 7.79
C ARG A 177 -12.56 -6.07 7.72
N ILE A 178 -13.88 -5.85 7.72
CA ILE A 178 -14.86 -6.93 7.58
C ILE A 178 -14.69 -7.62 6.22
N GLU A 179 -14.56 -6.87 5.15
CA GLU A 179 -14.38 -7.41 3.79
C GLU A 179 -13.09 -8.22 3.68
N MET A 180 -11.98 -7.70 4.17
CA MET A 180 -10.68 -8.39 4.18
C MET A 180 -10.73 -9.69 5.01
N ALA A 181 -11.30 -9.65 6.21
CA ALA A 181 -11.44 -10.82 7.07
C ALA A 181 -12.34 -11.90 6.43
N GLN A 182 -13.44 -11.52 5.78
CA GLN A 182 -14.31 -12.45 5.07
C GLN A 182 -13.62 -13.13 3.87
N ALA A 183 -12.69 -12.43 3.23
CA ALA A 183 -11.90 -12.96 2.13
C ALA A 183 -10.77 -13.89 2.60
N GLY A 184 -10.29 -13.75 3.83
CA GLY A 184 -9.21 -14.54 4.42
C GLY A 184 -7.89 -13.79 4.58
N VAL A 185 -7.90 -12.46 4.52
CA VAL A 185 -6.77 -11.62 4.90
C VAL A 185 -6.69 -11.56 6.42
N ASP A 186 -5.52 -11.81 6.98
CA ASP A 186 -5.27 -11.68 8.40
C ASP A 186 -4.94 -10.23 8.75
N GLU A 187 -5.56 -9.68 9.77
CA GLU A 187 -5.19 -8.39 10.34
C GLU A 187 -4.56 -8.61 11.71
N ILE A 188 -3.32 -8.14 11.87
CA ILE A 188 -2.56 -8.32 13.10
C ILE A 188 -1.85 -7.02 13.49
N PRO A 189 -1.63 -6.78 14.79
CA PRO A 189 -0.72 -5.73 15.23
C PRO A 189 0.70 -5.97 14.72
N SER A 190 1.43 -4.91 14.34
CA SER A 190 2.83 -5.03 13.89
C SER A 190 3.73 -5.66 14.94
N ALA A 191 3.44 -5.41 16.22
CA ALA A 191 4.15 -6.03 17.35
C ALA A 191 4.06 -7.57 17.38
N ASP A 192 3.10 -8.17 16.69
CA ASP A 192 2.93 -9.62 16.62
C ASP A 192 3.50 -10.23 15.33
N ALA A 193 3.99 -9.41 14.40
CA ALA A 193 4.40 -9.84 13.06
C ALA A 193 5.51 -10.91 13.08
N PHE A 194 6.44 -10.81 14.03
CA PHE A 194 7.62 -11.68 14.14
C PHE A 194 7.80 -12.27 15.55
N LYS A 195 6.71 -12.38 16.33
CA LYS A 195 6.75 -13.13 17.59
C LYS A 195 6.92 -14.61 17.28
N GLU A 196 7.90 -15.23 17.94
CA GLU A 196 7.99 -16.69 17.97
C GLU A 196 6.78 -17.25 18.70
N GLU A 197 6.11 -18.21 18.08
CA GLU A 197 5.08 -18.99 18.77
C GLU A 197 5.78 -19.88 19.82
N ASP A 198 5.49 -19.65 21.12
CA ASP A 198 5.97 -20.47 22.24
C ASP A 198 5.35 -21.89 22.21
#